data_6c59a94f8c7b89cbfa53b8aa5458ca33
#
_entry.id   6c59a94f8c7b89cbfa53b8aa5458ca33
#
_cell.length_a   1.000
_cell.length_b   1.000
_cell.length_c   1.000
_cell.angle_alpha   90.00
_cell.angle_beta   90.00
_cell.angle_gamma   90.00
#
_symmetry.space_group_name_H-M   'P 1'
#
loop_
_entity.id
_entity.type
_entity.pdbx_description
1 polymer ?
#
loop_
_entity_poly.entity_id
_entity_poly.type
_entity_poly.pdbx_seq_one_letter_code
_entity_poly.pdbx_strand_id
1 'polypeptide(L)'
;MSKQNVTIYINDEFHFYLEKRRIEEENLTDVLAQALNEFDQGTVVLRSDKSVPVQYVVSVIDAVNQVNKGRLTKHKVILATKPK
;
A
#
# COMPACT_ATOMS: atom_id res chain seq x y z
N MET A 1 21.74 2.97 6.05
CA MET A 1 20.69 2.00 6.32
C MET A 1 19.50 2.27 5.44
N SER A 2 19.03 1.28 4.75
CA SER A 2 17.94 1.48 3.81
C SER A 2 16.60 1.48 4.55
N LYS A 3 15.69 2.31 4.04
CA LYS A 3 14.34 2.33 4.56
C LYS A 3 13.56 1.16 3.98
N GLN A 4 12.80 0.51 4.82
CA GLN A 4 11.95 -0.59 4.38
C GLN A 4 10.52 -0.10 4.24
N ASN A 5 10.35 0.91 3.43
CA ASN A 5 9.05 1.54 3.22
C ASN A 5 8.68 1.51 1.75
N VAL A 6 7.39 1.28 1.52
CA VAL A 6 6.82 1.35 0.19
C VAL A 6 5.64 2.31 0.29
N THR A 7 5.56 3.27 -0.63
CA THR A 7 4.50 4.26 -0.61
C THR A 7 3.47 3.95 -1.67
N ILE A 8 2.21 3.87 -1.26
CA ILE A 8 1.06 3.76 -2.16
C ILE A 8 0.31 5.07 -2.09
N TYR A 9 0.03 5.64 -3.24
CA TYR A 9 -0.73 6.88 -3.34
C TYR A 9 -2.00 6.65 -4.14
N ILE A 10 -3.12 7.17 -3.65
CA ILE A 10 -4.39 7.12 -4.38
C ILE A 10 -4.77 8.56 -4.69
N ASN A 11 -4.85 8.87 -5.98
CA ASN A 11 -5.14 10.24 -6.38
C ASN A 11 -6.64 10.52 -6.41
N ASP A 12 -7.01 11.73 -6.79
CA ASP A 12 -8.41 12.15 -6.79
C ASP A 12 -9.22 11.53 -7.92
N GLU A 13 -8.57 10.82 -8.83
CA GLU A 13 -9.26 10.02 -9.85
C GLU A 13 -9.35 8.57 -9.44
N PHE A 14 -8.98 8.25 -8.18
CA PHE A 14 -9.08 6.92 -7.59
C PHE A 14 -8.14 5.91 -8.25
N HIS A 15 -7.02 6.41 -8.78
CA HIS A 15 -5.98 5.54 -9.33
C HIS A 15 -4.93 5.28 -8.27
N PHE A 16 -4.37 4.07 -8.29
CA PHE A 16 -3.35 3.65 -7.33
C PHE A 16 -1.97 3.79 -7.95
N TYR A 17 -1.04 4.29 -7.17
CA TYR A 17 0.35 4.44 -7.60
C TYR A 17 1.27 3.82 -6.57
N LEU A 18 2.18 2.95 -7.02
CA LEU A 18 3.26 2.45 -6.18
C LEU A 18 4.48 3.30 -6.50
N GLU A 19 4.87 4.11 -5.52
CA GLU A 19 5.89 5.13 -5.76
C GLU A 19 5.41 6.02 -6.90
N LYS A 20 6.01 5.94 -8.07
CA LYS A 20 5.61 6.75 -9.21
C LYS A 20 4.93 5.94 -10.31
N ARG A 21 4.69 4.67 -10.07
CA ARG A 21 4.15 3.79 -11.09
C ARG A 21 2.68 3.48 -10.83
N ARG A 22 1.85 3.69 -11.85
CA ARG A 22 0.44 3.40 -11.72
C ARG A 22 0.20 1.89 -11.67
N ILE A 23 -0.74 1.48 -10.81
CA ILE A 23 -1.10 0.09 -10.63
C ILE A 23 -2.60 -0.04 -10.77
N GLU A 24 -3.05 -1.13 -11.39
CA GLU A 24 -4.47 -1.46 -11.40
C GLU A 24 -4.85 -2.07 -10.06
N GLU A 25 -6.07 -1.81 -9.62
CA GLU A 25 -6.52 -2.32 -8.33
C GLU A 25 -6.42 -3.83 -8.25
N GLU A 26 -6.72 -4.52 -9.34
CA GLU A 26 -6.69 -5.98 -9.37
C GLU A 26 -5.28 -6.53 -9.21
N ASN A 27 -4.27 -5.71 -9.45
CA ASN A 27 -2.87 -6.12 -9.35
C ASN A 27 -2.22 -5.71 -8.04
N LEU A 28 -2.96 -5.08 -7.14
CA LEU A 28 -2.39 -4.54 -5.91
C LEU A 28 -1.65 -5.60 -5.10
N THR A 29 -2.27 -6.75 -4.89
CA THR A 29 -1.66 -7.79 -4.06
C THR A 29 -0.35 -8.27 -4.68
N ASP A 30 -0.36 -8.55 -5.98
CA ASP A 30 0.84 -9.05 -6.66
C ASP A 30 1.95 -8.01 -6.63
N VAL A 31 1.62 -6.76 -6.93
CA VAL A 31 2.62 -5.71 -6.97
C VAL A 31 3.21 -5.46 -5.58
N LEU A 32 2.35 -5.45 -4.56
CA LEU A 32 2.83 -5.26 -3.20
C LEU A 32 3.66 -6.46 -2.73
N ALA A 33 3.27 -7.67 -3.11
CA ALA A 33 4.05 -8.84 -2.76
C ALA A 33 5.46 -8.73 -3.33
N GLN A 34 5.59 -8.30 -4.56
CA GLN A 34 6.89 -8.14 -5.17
C GLN A 34 7.70 -7.02 -4.51
N ALA A 35 7.03 -5.90 -4.25
CA ALA A 35 7.72 -4.75 -3.66
C ALA A 35 8.20 -5.04 -2.25
N LEU A 36 7.43 -5.81 -1.48
CA LEU A 36 7.75 -6.09 -0.09
C LEU A 36 8.59 -7.36 0.09
N ASN A 37 8.82 -8.08 -1.00
CA ASN A 37 9.50 -9.36 -0.92
C ASN A 37 10.93 -9.24 -0.37
N GLU A 38 11.54 -8.08 -0.55
CA GLU A 38 12.91 -7.85 -0.12
C GLU A 38 13.01 -7.46 1.35
N PHE A 39 11.88 -7.29 2.01
CA PHE A 39 11.87 -6.79 3.38
C PHE A 39 11.25 -7.83 4.31
N ASP A 40 11.86 -8.00 5.47
CA ASP A 40 11.26 -8.86 6.49
C ASP A 40 10.04 -8.21 7.08
N GLN A 41 10.14 -6.95 7.42
CA GLN A 41 9.05 -6.19 8.03
C GLN A 41 8.98 -4.82 7.37
N GLY A 42 8.54 -4.81 6.13
CA GLY A 42 8.38 -3.54 5.44
C GLY A 42 7.15 -2.79 5.93
N THR A 43 7.12 -1.50 5.65
CA THR A 43 5.99 -0.67 5.99
C THR A 43 5.39 -0.12 4.71
N VAL A 44 4.07 -0.22 4.59
CA VAL A 44 3.36 0.40 3.49
C VAL A 44 2.81 1.72 3.99
N VAL A 45 3.29 2.81 3.40
CA VAL A 45 2.81 4.14 3.73
C VAL A 45 1.71 4.46 2.72
N LEU A 46 0.49 4.58 3.19
CA LEU A 46 -0.66 4.82 2.31
C LEU A 46 -1.05 6.29 2.38
N ARG A 47 -1.00 6.93 1.24
CA ARG A 47 -1.39 8.33 1.11
C ARG A 47 -2.55 8.40 0.13
N SER A 48 -3.56 9.17 0.47
CA SER A 48 -4.71 9.30 -0.42
C SER A 48 -5.18 10.74 -0.42
N ASP A 49 -5.74 11.12 -1.56
CA ASP A 49 -6.42 12.41 -1.66
C ASP A 49 -7.66 12.36 -0.75
N LYS A 50 -8.00 13.51 -0.17
CA LYS A 50 -9.10 13.57 0.79
C LYS A 50 -10.43 13.19 0.17
N SER A 51 -10.55 13.26 -1.14
CA SER A 51 -11.80 12.93 -1.83
C SER A 51 -11.96 11.42 -2.05
N VAL A 52 -10.93 10.63 -1.75
CA VAL A 52 -10.95 9.20 -2.03
C VAL A 52 -11.85 8.50 -1.02
N PRO A 53 -12.84 7.72 -1.48
CA PRO A 53 -13.67 6.94 -0.56
C PRO A 53 -12.84 5.92 0.21
N VAL A 54 -13.27 5.62 1.43
CA VAL A 54 -12.51 4.73 2.31
C VAL A 54 -12.37 3.33 1.72
N GLN A 55 -13.30 2.94 0.85
CA GLN A 55 -13.23 1.59 0.26
C GLN A 55 -11.93 1.37 -0.53
N TYR A 56 -11.38 2.43 -1.10
CA TYR A 56 -10.12 2.31 -1.83
C TYR A 56 -8.96 2.13 -0.86
N VAL A 57 -9.03 2.78 0.29
CA VAL A 57 -8.04 2.59 1.35
C VAL A 57 -8.10 1.15 1.86
N VAL A 58 -9.31 0.64 2.05
CA VAL A 58 -9.49 -0.74 2.51
C VAL A 58 -8.93 -1.73 1.49
N SER A 59 -9.05 -1.42 0.20
CA SER A 59 -8.48 -2.30 -0.83
C SER A 59 -6.97 -2.49 -0.65
N VAL A 60 -6.27 -1.41 -0.32
CA VAL A 60 -4.83 -1.51 -0.08
C VAL A 60 -4.54 -2.31 1.19
N ILE A 61 -5.31 -2.06 2.24
CA ILE A 61 -5.12 -2.78 3.49
C ILE A 61 -5.36 -4.28 3.27
N ASP A 62 -6.40 -4.63 2.52
CA ASP A 62 -6.67 -6.03 2.22
C ASP A 62 -5.53 -6.65 1.42
N ALA A 63 -4.97 -5.90 0.47
CA ALA A 63 -3.86 -6.42 -0.32
C ALA A 63 -2.66 -6.72 0.57
N VAL A 64 -2.36 -5.84 1.52
CA VAL A 64 -1.25 -6.06 2.45
C VAL A 64 -1.55 -7.28 3.33
N ASN A 65 -2.80 -7.43 3.76
CA ASN A 65 -3.18 -8.59 4.56
C ASN A 65 -2.99 -9.89 3.77
N GLN A 66 -3.27 -9.88 2.48
CA GLN A 66 -3.02 -11.06 1.66
C GLN A 66 -1.54 -11.38 1.57
N VAL A 67 -0.71 -10.34 1.41
CA VAL A 67 0.73 -10.53 1.37
C VAL A 67 1.25 -11.10 2.69
N ASN A 68 0.65 -10.66 3.80
CA ASN A 68 1.08 -11.08 5.13
C ASN A 68 0.64 -12.50 5.48
N LYS A 69 -0.25 -13.07 4.71
CA LYS A 69 -0.82 -14.36 5.04
C LYS A 69 0.27 -15.43 5.06
N GLY A 70 0.39 -16.12 6.17
CA GLY A 70 1.39 -17.18 6.31
C GLY A 70 2.78 -16.72 6.67
N ARG A 71 3.00 -15.41 6.83
CA ARG A 71 4.31 -14.89 7.20
C ARG A 71 4.46 -14.87 8.71
N LEU A 72 5.67 -15.12 9.17
CA LEU A 72 5.98 -15.04 10.60
C LEU A 72 6.05 -13.58 11.04
N THR A 73 6.64 -12.72 10.20
CA THR A 73 6.69 -11.29 10.46
C THR A 73 5.77 -10.60 9.47
N LYS A 74 5.04 -9.62 9.95
CA LYS A 74 4.01 -8.95 9.15
C LYS A 74 4.45 -7.57 8.74
N HIS A 75 4.09 -7.18 7.52
CA HIS A 75 4.28 -5.81 7.07
C HIS A 75 3.19 -4.94 7.68
N LYS A 76 3.52 -3.69 7.92
CA LYS A 76 2.60 -2.74 8.53
C LYS A 76 2.06 -1.77 7.50
N VAL A 77 0.88 -1.24 7.77
CA VAL A 77 0.30 -0.17 6.96
C VAL A 77 0.15 1.05 7.83
N ILE A 78 0.68 2.17 7.34
CA ILE A 78 0.54 3.46 8.02
C ILE A 78 -0.24 4.38 7.10
N LEU A 79 -1.29 5.00 7.66
CA LEU A 79 -2.05 5.98 6.91
C LEU A 79 -1.41 7.34 7.09
N ALA A 80 -1.00 7.94 5.99
CA ALA A 80 -0.35 9.25 6.02
C ALA A 80 -1.21 10.28 5.30
N THR A 81 -2.52 10.11 5.34
CA THR A 81 -3.46 11.05 4.76
C THR A 81 -3.54 12.28 5.62
N LYS A 82 -3.41 13.44 5.00
CA LYS A 82 -3.51 14.68 5.76
C LYS A 82 -4.96 14.98 6.07
N PRO A 83 -5.28 15.24 7.32
CA PRO A 83 -6.64 15.70 7.66
C PRO A 83 -6.84 17.10 7.14
N LYS A 84 -8.08 17.41 6.92
CA LYS A 84 -8.40 18.77 6.47
C LYS A 84 -8.84 19.59 7.62
#